data_c336508b4dededef944ad943d40fc390
#
_entry.id   c336508b4dededef944ad943d40fc390
#
_cell.length_a   1.000
_cell.length_b   1.000
_cell.length_c   1.000
_cell.angle_alpha   90.00
_cell.angle_beta   90.00
_cell.angle_gamma   90.00
#
_symmetry.space_group_name_H-M   'P 1'
#
loop_
_entity.id
_entity.type
_entity.pdbx_description
1 polymer ?
#
loop_
_entity_poly.entity_id
_entity_poly.type
_entity_poly.pdbx_seq_one_letter_code
_entity_poly.pdbx_strand_id
1 'polypeptide(L)' 'MAREKETYRLILDRLDEKFPNRELISQKDFADFLGKSRFFIYNNFEDIKIVGGDPKTSIAKMLAR' A
#
# COMPACT_ATOMS: atom_id res chain seq x y z
N MET A 1 12.25 -0.40 -16.15
CA MET A 1 12.41 1.04 -16.34
C MET A 1 12.70 1.73 -15.01
N ALA A 2 13.56 2.74 -15.06
CA ALA A 2 14.01 3.46 -13.87
C ALA A 2 12.86 4.08 -13.06
N ARG A 3 11.80 4.51 -13.75
CA ARG A 3 10.65 5.17 -13.11
C ARG A 3 9.91 4.29 -12.11
N GLU A 4 9.79 2.99 -12.39
CA GLU A 4 9.10 2.08 -11.48
C GLU A 4 9.82 1.95 -10.14
N LYS A 5 11.15 1.90 -10.18
CA LYS A 5 11.95 1.81 -8.96
C LYS A 5 11.86 3.07 -8.11
N GLU A 6 11.86 4.23 -8.77
CA GLU A 6 11.72 5.50 -8.07
C GLU A 6 10.34 5.64 -7.44
N THR A 7 9.28 5.28 -8.18
CA THR A 7 7.92 5.32 -7.67
C THR A 7 7.76 4.37 -6.50
N TYR A 8 8.30 3.17 -6.61
CA TYR A 8 8.28 2.18 -5.53
C TYR A 8 8.91 2.75 -4.26
N ARG A 9 10.08 3.33 -4.37
CA ARG A 9 10.79 3.91 -3.21
C ARG A 9 10.02 5.05 -2.58
N LEU A 10 9.47 5.95 -3.39
CA LEU A 10 8.67 7.06 -2.89
C LEU A 10 7.46 6.58 -2.11
N ILE A 11 6.75 5.60 -2.65
CA ILE A 11 5.57 5.04 -2.00
C ILE A 11 5.97 4.35 -0.69
N LEU A 12 7.05 3.57 -0.72
CA LEU A 12 7.53 2.88 0.46
C LEU A 12 7.93 3.86 1.56
N ASP A 13 8.64 4.94 1.20
CA ASP A 13 9.02 5.98 2.15
C ASP A 13 7.80 6.64 2.78
N ARG A 14 6.78 6.92 1.99
CA ARG A 14 5.53 7.50 2.49
C ARG A 14 4.80 6.54 3.43
N LEU A 15 4.78 5.27 3.10
CA LEU A 15 4.20 4.25 3.97
C LEU A 15 4.94 4.18 5.30
N ASP A 16 6.27 4.24 5.27
CA ASP A 16 7.08 4.23 6.47
C ASP A 16 6.84 5.47 7.33
N GLU A 17 6.64 6.62 6.71
CA GLU A 17 6.33 7.85 7.44
C GLU A 17 4.97 7.79 8.11
N LYS A 18 3.97 7.26 7.40
CA LYS A 18 2.60 7.20 7.93
C LYS A 18 2.43 6.09 8.96
N PHE A 19 3.12 4.97 8.77
CA PHE A 19 2.99 3.79 9.64
C PHE A 19 4.37 3.33 10.12
N PRO A 20 5.09 4.15 10.90
CA PRO A 20 6.48 3.84 11.26
C PRO A 20 6.64 2.60 12.13
N ASN A 21 5.62 2.24 12.90
CA ASN A 21 5.68 1.11 13.82
C ASN A 21 4.91 -0.13 13.33
N ARG A 22 4.51 -0.12 12.06
CA ARG A 22 3.74 -1.24 11.49
C ARG A 22 4.53 -1.94 10.40
N GLU A 23 4.57 -3.25 10.48
CA GLU A 23 5.15 -4.08 9.43
C GLU A 23 4.11 -4.46 8.38
N LEU A 24 2.87 -4.67 8.82
CA LEU A 24 1.76 -5.05 7.95
C LEU A 24 0.74 -3.92 7.87
N ILE A 25 0.25 -3.67 6.67
CA ILE A 25 -0.76 -2.65 6.40
C ILE A 25 -2.08 -3.35 6.10
N SER A 26 -3.09 -3.04 6.91
CA SER A 26 -4.43 -3.60 6.71
C SER A 26 -5.13 -2.91 5.54
N GLN A 27 -6.24 -3.50 5.08
CA GLN A 27 -7.06 -2.89 4.05
C GLN A 27 -7.54 -1.50 4.47
N LYS A 28 -7.91 -1.34 5.73
CA LYS A 28 -8.34 -0.04 6.26
C LYS A 28 -7.21 0.97 6.23
N ASP A 29 -6.02 0.57 6.65
CA ASP A 29 -4.85 1.45 6.64
C ASP A 29 -4.48 1.86 5.22
N PHE A 30 -4.56 0.93 4.29
CA PHE A 30 -4.31 1.23 2.88
C PHE A 30 -5.34 2.22 2.34
N ALA A 31 -6.61 2.05 2.66
CA ALA A 31 -7.66 2.97 2.26
C ALA A 31 -7.42 4.37 2.82
N ASP A 32 -7.03 4.46 4.10
CA ASP A 32 -6.68 5.73 4.73
C ASP A 32 -5.49 6.39 4.05
N PHE A 33 -4.50 5.60 3.70
CA PHE A 33 -3.30 6.09 3.00
C PHE A 33 -3.65 6.72 1.65
N LEU A 34 -4.56 6.10 0.91
CA LEU A 34 -4.99 6.60 -0.40
C LEU A 34 -6.10 7.65 -0.31
N GLY A 35 -6.71 7.82 0.87
CA GLY A 35 -7.87 8.69 1.02
C GLY A 35 -9.11 8.17 0.33
N LYS A 36 -9.24 6.84 0.21
CA LYS A 36 -10.36 6.17 -0.47
C LYS A 36 -11.08 5.24 0.49
N SER A 37 -12.27 4.76 0.07
CA SER A 37 -13.04 3.82 0.85
C SER A 37 -12.46 2.41 0.72
N ARG A 38 -12.86 1.52 1.66
CA ARG A 38 -12.46 0.10 1.56
C ARG A 38 -13.04 -0.57 0.33
N PHE A 39 -14.22 -0.12 -0.12
CA PHE A 39 -14.82 -0.63 -1.37
C PHE A 39 -13.94 -0.32 -2.57
N PHE A 40 -13.38 0.87 -2.61
CA PHE A 40 -12.46 1.24 -3.69
C PHE A 40 -11.26 0.29 -3.72
N ILE A 41 -10.67 0.01 -2.56
CA ILE A 41 -9.53 -0.88 -2.46
C ILE A 41 -9.92 -2.30 -2.89
N TYR A 42 -11.03 -2.79 -2.39
CA TYR A 42 -11.51 -4.14 -2.72
C TYR A 42 -11.73 -4.32 -4.22
N ASN A 43 -12.29 -3.30 -4.88
CA ASN A 43 -12.62 -3.36 -6.30
C ASN A 43 -11.41 -3.15 -7.22
N ASN A 44 -10.38 -2.44 -6.76
CA ASN A 44 -9.26 -2.07 -7.61
C ASN A 44 -7.96 -2.81 -7.31
N PHE A 45 -7.86 -3.45 -6.14
CA PHE A 45 -6.65 -4.16 -5.71
C PHE A 45 -7.04 -5.56 -5.24
N GLU A 46 -7.21 -6.47 -6.21
CA GLU A 46 -7.64 -7.84 -5.92
C GLU A 46 -6.64 -8.62 -5.09
N ASP A 47 -5.36 -8.27 -5.20
CA ASP A 47 -4.29 -8.98 -4.50
C ASP A 47 -4.14 -8.59 -3.04
N ILE A 48 -4.87 -7.57 -2.57
CA ILE A 48 -4.75 -7.14 -1.20
C ILE A 48 -5.43 -8.12 -0.25
N LYS A 49 -4.75 -8.42 0.86
CA LYS A 49 -5.31 -9.31 1.87
C LYS A 49 -6.30 -8.56 2.75
N ILE A 50 -7.50 -9.12 2.86
CA ILE A 50 -8.54 -8.55 3.71
C ILE A 50 -8.23 -8.80 5.18
N VAL A 51 -7.67 -9.97 5.49
CA VAL A 51 -7.33 -10.38 6.86
C VAL A 51 -5.83 -10.56 6.98
N GLY A 52 -5.24 -10.01 8.04
CA GLY A 52 -3.81 -10.13 8.32
C GLY A 52 -2.94 -9.04 7.71
N GLY A 53 -3.45 -8.31 6.72
CA GLY A 53 -2.70 -7.22 6.08
C GLY A 53 -1.60 -7.68 5.15
N ASP A 54 -0.99 -6.73 4.46
CA ASP A 54 0.12 -6.95 3.54
C ASP A 54 1.35 -6.17 3.98
N PRO A 55 2.57 -6.69 3.70
CA PRO A 55 3.78 -5.92 3.96
C PRO A 55 3.81 -4.62 3.17
N LYS A 56 4.47 -3.61 3.71
CA LYS A 56 4.62 -2.31 3.02
C LYS A 56 5.23 -2.47 1.64
N THR A 57 6.18 -3.39 1.48
CA THR A 57 6.81 -3.66 0.20
C THR A 57 5.81 -4.15 -0.84
N SER A 58 4.88 -5.02 -0.45
CA SER A 58 3.83 -5.51 -1.34
C SER A 58 2.87 -4.40 -1.75
N ILE A 59 2.49 -3.55 -0.80
CA ILE A 59 1.63 -2.38 -1.07
C ILE A 59 2.33 -1.44 -2.05
N ALA A 60 3.60 -1.15 -1.82
CA ALA A 60 4.36 -0.27 -2.69
C ALA A 60 4.47 -0.83 -4.11
N LYS A 61 4.66 -2.14 -4.25
CA LYS A 61 4.69 -2.79 -5.57
C LYS A 61 3.36 -2.68 -6.29
N MET A 62 2.26 -2.86 -5.58
CA MET A 62 0.92 -2.73 -6.19
C MET A 62 0.68 -1.32 -6.69
N LEU A 63 1.06 -0.32 -5.92
CA LEU A 63 0.86 1.08 -6.30
C LEU A 63 1.82 1.55 -7.38
N ALA A 64 2.98 0.93 -7.50
CA ALA A 64 4.01 1.31 -8.47
C ALA A 64 3.80 0.70 -9.86
N ARG A 65 2.84 -0.18 -10.02
CA ARG A 65 2.53 -0.80 -11.33
C ARG A 65 1.99 0.18 -12.35
#